data_8ff692e10b74e3a5a2bb7ec070e72974
#
_entry.id   8ff692e10b74e3a5a2bb7ec070e72974
#
_cell.length_a   1.000
_cell.length_b   1.000
_cell.length_c   1.000
_cell.angle_alpha   90.00
_cell.angle_beta   90.00
_cell.angle_gamma   90.00
#
_symmetry.space_group_name_H-M   'P 1'
#
loop_
_entity.id
_entity.type
_entity.pdbx_description
1 polymer ?
#
loop_
_entity_poly.entity_id
_entity_poly.type
_entity_poly.pdbx_seq_one_letter_code
_entity_poly.pdbx_strand_id
1 'polypeptide(L)'
;MKQIFLLFIIVLGVCKIDSIAQKQPNIILFIVDDMGWTDATNPQFHTPNIALLAKQGVKFTNAYATPVCTPTRTSILTGMNAAHHGVTNWTSPNKNDNSDANDTQFNPSNWQMNGLSPLAYTSYPQLLKQAGYFTIHVGKAHWGAAGTPQANPYNLGFMVNIAGHAAGHPQSYYGKDNYGNLLGKTSYQAVPDLEAYFGTDSFLTEALTIEALKSLDAPIKNNQPFYLNMAHYAVHTPIQPDARFFKKYLKEGLDSAQAKYASLVEGVDKSLGDIMQYLTEKKVANNTIIIFMSDNGGLSLSPARGKIAHLQNLPLRAGKGSVYEGGIRIPMIIKWPAVSQPNTVSNQPIIAEDIYPSIVVMANLSKQKTIQQIDGKSFVPFIKQTNLLDSSRFLVWHYPNKWIDQDGPGINYKSAIRKGAFKLVYDLRNGNKELYNLNTDLGEHFNIAINNTAKTKELTQLLKKYLADNYAPMPIDKKTGLVVEILIN
;
A
#
# COMPACT_ATOMS: atom_id res chain seq x y z
N MET A 1 86.16 22.38 -8.45
CA MET A 1 84.82 22.05 -8.97
C MET A 1 83.92 21.60 -7.81
N LYS A 2 83.06 22.50 -7.32
CA LYS A 2 82.13 22.19 -6.23
C LYS A 2 80.77 21.90 -6.88
N GLN A 3 80.28 20.67 -6.76
CA GLN A 3 78.94 20.31 -7.19
C GLN A 3 77.92 20.69 -6.08
N ILE A 4 76.96 21.51 -6.40
CA ILE A 4 75.84 21.88 -5.56
C ILE A 4 74.72 20.90 -5.89
N PHE A 5 74.28 20.06 -4.92
CA PHE A 5 73.10 19.21 -5.01
C PHE A 5 71.89 20.02 -4.53
N LEU A 6 70.99 20.29 -5.48
CA LEU A 6 69.69 20.95 -5.17
C LEU A 6 68.71 19.85 -4.79
N LEU A 7 68.26 19.84 -3.53
CA LEU A 7 67.26 18.94 -3.01
C LEU A 7 65.84 19.50 -3.31
N PHE A 8 65.11 18.93 -4.21
CA PHE A 8 63.71 19.26 -4.47
C PHE A 8 62.84 18.52 -3.44
N ILE A 9 62.27 19.26 -2.45
CA ILE A 9 61.25 18.74 -1.53
C ILE A 9 59.89 18.89 -2.23
N ILE A 10 59.30 17.76 -2.72
CA ILE A 10 57.93 17.70 -3.20
C ILE A 10 57.03 17.60 -1.98
N VAL A 11 56.36 18.70 -1.62
CA VAL A 11 55.30 18.70 -0.61
C VAL A 11 54.04 18.13 -1.30
N LEU A 12 53.76 16.85 -1.08
CA LEU A 12 52.49 16.23 -1.37
C LEU A 12 51.41 16.75 -0.45
N GLY A 13 50.68 17.77 -0.87
CA GLY A 13 49.47 18.20 -0.20
C GLY A 13 48.42 17.09 -0.26
N VAL A 14 48.24 16.38 0.87
CA VAL A 14 47.12 15.47 1.05
C VAL A 14 45.86 16.30 1.17
N CYS A 15 45.15 16.54 0.04
CA CYS A 15 43.78 17.00 0.09
C CYS A 15 42.96 15.92 0.79
N LYS A 16 42.62 16.12 2.05
CA LYS A 16 41.53 15.40 2.69
C LYS A 16 40.27 15.77 1.93
N ILE A 17 39.86 14.92 1.00
CA ILE A 17 38.48 14.91 0.52
C ILE A 17 37.66 14.39 1.70
N ASP A 18 37.15 15.31 2.52
CA ASP A 18 36.11 14.98 3.47
C ASP A 18 34.94 14.46 2.62
N SER A 19 34.81 13.14 2.55
CA SER A 19 33.63 12.50 2.05
C SER A 19 32.48 12.98 2.94
N ILE A 20 31.73 14.00 2.47
CA ILE A 20 30.48 14.39 3.11
C ILE A 20 29.63 13.13 3.03
N ALA A 21 29.58 12.37 4.13
CA ALA A 21 28.70 11.22 4.23
C ALA A 21 27.30 11.71 3.87
N GLN A 22 26.76 11.22 2.77
CA GLN A 22 25.44 11.62 2.29
C GLN A 22 24.45 11.43 3.44
N LYS A 23 23.85 12.53 3.92
CA LYS A 23 22.92 12.49 5.04
C LYS A 23 21.76 11.53 4.67
N GLN A 24 21.49 10.56 5.54
CA GLN A 24 20.37 9.62 5.33
C GLN A 24 19.08 10.41 5.08
N PRO A 25 18.30 10.10 4.03
CA PRO A 25 17.07 10.82 3.74
C PRO A 25 16.01 10.49 4.78
N ASN A 26 15.16 11.45 5.11
CA ASN A 26 13.89 11.17 5.75
C ASN A 26 12.97 10.45 4.76
N ILE A 27 12.10 9.60 5.24
CA ILE A 27 11.19 8.82 4.39
C ILE A 27 9.77 8.93 4.95
N ILE A 28 8.84 9.27 4.09
CA ILE A 28 7.40 9.26 4.39
C ILE A 28 6.75 8.27 3.43
N LEU A 29 6.09 7.26 3.98
CA LEU A 29 5.16 6.42 3.26
C LEU A 29 3.74 6.88 3.62
N PHE A 30 3.07 7.49 2.64
CA PHE A 30 1.72 8.03 2.77
C PHE A 30 0.73 7.07 2.10
N ILE A 31 -0.02 6.33 2.92
CA ILE A 31 -0.97 5.31 2.47
C ILE A 31 -2.39 5.82 2.65
N VAL A 32 -3.19 5.71 1.60
CA VAL A 32 -4.62 5.99 1.60
C VAL A 32 -5.38 4.67 1.55
N ASP A 33 -6.46 4.55 2.31
CA ASP A 33 -7.28 3.33 2.37
C ASP A 33 -8.42 3.40 1.34
N ASP A 34 -8.54 2.40 0.48
CA ASP A 34 -9.60 2.28 -0.55
C ASP A 34 -9.63 3.40 -1.60
N MET A 35 -8.54 4.09 -1.88
CA MET A 35 -8.50 5.13 -2.90
C MET A 35 -8.42 4.51 -4.30
N GLY A 36 -9.38 4.86 -5.16
CA GLY A 36 -9.43 4.37 -6.53
C GLY A 36 -8.32 4.95 -7.41
N TRP A 37 -7.99 4.20 -8.47
CA TRP A 37 -6.90 4.56 -9.39
C TRP A 37 -7.08 5.94 -10.05
N THR A 38 -8.33 6.34 -10.31
CA THR A 38 -8.65 7.62 -10.95
C THR A 38 -9.01 8.73 -9.98
N ASP A 39 -9.16 8.46 -8.69
CA ASP A 39 -9.58 9.49 -7.72
C ASP A 39 -8.63 10.69 -7.67
N ALA A 40 -7.32 10.43 -7.75
CA ALA A 40 -6.28 11.48 -7.78
C ALA A 40 -6.28 12.32 -9.07
N THR A 41 -6.98 11.90 -10.11
CA THR A 41 -7.04 12.58 -11.41
C THR A 41 -8.47 12.89 -11.85
N ASN A 42 -9.47 12.58 -11.02
CA ASN A 42 -10.87 12.90 -11.29
C ASN A 42 -11.07 14.42 -11.30
N PRO A 43 -11.54 15.01 -12.41
CA PRO A 43 -11.71 16.47 -12.52
C PRO A 43 -12.76 17.04 -11.56
N GLN A 44 -13.64 16.20 -11.02
CA GLN A 44 -14.65 16.59 -10.02
C GLN A 44 -14.10 16.61 -8.59
N PHE A 45 -12.88 16.11 -8.35
CA PHE A 45 -12.27 16.06 -7.01
C PHE A 45 -11.13 17.08 -6.91
N HIS A 46 -11.11 17.83 -5.84
CA HIS A 46 -10.06 18.81 -5.59
C HIS A 46 -8.85 18.14 -4.93
N THR A 47 -7.84 17.83 -5.75
CA THR A 47 -6.61 17.14 -5.30
C THR A 47 -5.34 17.91 -5.73
N PRO A 48 -5.23 19.22 -5.42
CA PRO A 48 -4.10 20.05 -5.89
C PRO A 48 -2.75 19.62 -5.31
N ASN A 49 -2.71 19.06 -4.08
CA ASN A 49 -1.48 18.66 -3.42
C ASN A 49 -0.95 17.33 -3.96
N ILE A 50 -1.83 16.37 -4.25
CA ILE A 50 -1.46 15.14 -4.97
C ILE A 50 -0.94 15.47 -6.37
N ALA A 51 -1.60 16.41 -7.07
CA ALA A 51 -1.14 16.89 -8.37
C ALA A 51 0.22 17.61 -8.28
N LEU A 52 0.45 18.40 -7.22
CA LEU A 52 1.74 19.02 -6.95
C LEU A 52 2.83 18.00 -6.69
N LEU A 53 2.55 16.97 -5.87
CA LEU A 53 3.49 15.88 -5.62
C LEU A 53 3.87 15.17 -6.94
N ALA A 54 2.89 14.90 -7.80
CA ALA A 54 3.12 14.28 -9.12
C ALA A 54 4.01 15.15 -10.02
N LYS A 55 3.81 16.48 -10.01
CA LYS A 55 4.68 17.43 -10.73
C LYS A 55 6.11 17.46 -10.17
N GLN A 56 6.30 17.12 -8.91
CA GLN A 56 7.62 17.13 -8.24
C GLN A 56 8.31 15.75 -8.25
N GLY A 57 7.66 14.71 -8.73
CA GLY A 57 8.13 13.34 -8.67
C GLY A 57 7.85 12.50 -9.91
N VAL A 58 7.86 11.20 -9.73
CA VAL A 58 7.56 10.17 -10.73
C VAL A 58 6.21 9.55 -10.40
N LYS A 59 5.30 9.52 -11.39
CA LYS A 59 4.04 8.76 -11.31
C LYS A 59 4.24 7.37 -11.90
N PHE A 60 3.89 6.31 -11.14
CA PHE A 60 3.83 4.95 -11.65
C PHE A 60 2.43 4.64 -12.16
N THR A 61 2.29 4.33 -13.45
CA THR A 61 0.98 4.01 -14.06
C THR A 61 0.58 2.56 -13.87
N ASN A 62 1.55 1.68 -13.59
CA ASN A 62 1.37 0.25 -13.38
C ASN A 62 1.80 -0.14 -11.96
N ALA A 63 1.33 0.61 -10.95
CA ALA A 63 1.52 0.24 -9.54
C ALA A 63 0.35 -0.62 -9.04
N TYR A 64 0.68 -1.63 -8.27
CA TYR A 64 -0.27 -2.64 -7.82
C TYR A 64 -0.20 -2.87 -6.31
N ALA A 65 -1.35 -3.26 -5.76
CA ALA A 65 -1.53 -3.76 -4.41
C ALA A 65 -2.22 -5.13 -4.45
N THR A 66 -2.57 -5.68 -3.31
CA THR A 66 -3.44 -6.87 -3.23
C THR A 66 -4.91 -6.45 -3.26
N PRO A 67 -5.86 -7.39 -3.49
CA PRO A 67 -7.28 -7.07 -3.58
C PRO A 67 -7.89 -6.41 -2.33
N VAL A 68 -7.28 -6.60 -1.15
CA VAL A 68 -7.75 -6.07 0.14
C VAL A 68 -6.58 -5.59 1.00
N CYS A 69 -6.88 -4.82 2.04
CA CYS A 69 -5.93 -4.03 2.81
C CYS A 69 -4.86 -4.82 3.59
N THR A 70 -5.23 -5.82 4.42
CA THR A 70 -4.25 -6.50 5.29
C THR A 70 -3.14 -7.20 4.53
N PRO A 71 -3.39 -7.96 3.46
CA PRO A 71 -2.32 -8.56 2.65
C PRO A 71 -1.35 -7.51 2.09
N THR A 72 -1.85 -6.39 1.55
CA THR A 72 -1.00 -5.29 1.06
C THR A 72 -0.11 -4.73 2.17
N ARG A 73 -0.69 -4.42 3.32
CA ARG A 73 0.04 -3.84 4.47
C ARG A 73 1.08 -4.81 5.01
N THR A 74 0.79 -6.12 4.99
CA THR A 74 1.74 -7.17 5.34
C THR A 74 2.85 -7.29 4.28
N SER A 75 2.52 -7.28 2.99
CA SER A 75 3.50 -7.30 1.90
C SER A 75 4.45 -6.11 1.95
N ILE A 76 3.93 -4.89 2.19
CA ILE A 76 4.74 -3.69 2.38
C ILE A 76 5.74 -3.88 3.53
N LEU A 77 5.26 -4.40 4.67
CA LEU A 77 6.05 -4.53 5.89
C LEU A 77 7.14 -5.60 5.80
N THR A 78 6.89 -6.67 5.05
CA THR A 78 7.72 -7.88 5.01
C THR A 78 8.54 -8.05 3.74
N GLY A 79 8.13 -7.41 2.63
CA GLY A 79 8.69 -7.64 1.29
C GLY A 79 8.31 -8.98 0.69
N MET A 80 7.40 -9.74 1.33
CA MET A 80 6.88 -11.00 0.81
C MET A 80 5.57 -10.79 0.07
N ASN A 81 5.30 -11.63 -0.94
CA ASN A 81 4.01 -11.69 -1.62
C ASN A 81 2.95 -12.35 -0.73
N ALA A 82 1.67 -12.02 -0.94
CA ALA A 82 0.57 -12.59 -0.15
C ALA A 82 0.49 -14.11 -0.21
N ALA A 83 0.84 -14.72 -1.35
CA ALA A 83 0.95 -16.17 -1.49
C ALA A 83 2.04 -16.79 -0.61
N HIS A 84 3.13 -16.05 -0.34
CA HIS A 84 4.25 -16.50 0.47
C HIS A 84 4.01 -16.27 1.97
N HIS A 85 3.61 -15.04 2.37
CA HIS A 85 3.39 -14.77 3.80
C HIS A 85 2.07 -15.36 4.34
N GLY A 86 1.18 -15.84 3.48
CA GLY A 86 -0.03 -16.54 3.85
C GLY A 86 -1.16 -15.69 4.45
N VAL A 87 -0.98 -14.37 4.57
CA VAL A 87 -2.08 -13.45 4.93
C VAL A 87 -2.76 -13.07 3.62
N THR A 88 -3.78 -13.82 3.24
CA THR A 88 -4.42 -13.71 1.93
C THR A 88 -5.76 -12.98 1.95
N ASN A 89 -6.31 -12.70 3.14
CA ASN A 89 -7.53 -11.92 3.33
C ASN A 89 -7.33 -10.82 4.39
N TRP A 90 -8.32 -9.94 4.58
CA TRP A 90 -8.31 -8.98 5.68
C TRP A 90 -8.45 -9.73 7.03
N THR A 91 -7.68 -9.30 8.01
CA THR A 91 -7.76 -9.86 9.36
C THR A 91 -8.91 -9.20 10.14
N SER A 92 -9.75 -10.03 10.76
CA SER A 92 -10.76 -9.52 11.69
C SER A 92 -10.09 -9.01 12.99
N PRO A 93 -10.65 -7.97 13.65
CA PRO A 93 -10.27 -7.66 15.01
C PRO A 93 -10.45 -8.81 15.98
N ASN A 94 -11.41 -9.73 15.72
CA ASN A 94 -11.63 -10.92 16.52
C ASN A 94 -10.65 -12.03 16.11
N LYS A 95 -9.96 -12.62 17.08
CA LYS A 95 -9.09 -13.78 16.83
C LYS A 95 -9.89 -14.96 16.30
N ASN A 96 -9.27 -15.68 15.36
CA ASN A 96 -9.80 -16.90 14.76
C ASN A 96 -11.15 -16.70 14.03
N ASP A 97 -11.48 -15.46 13.71
CA ASP A 97 -12.63 -15.14 12.87
C ASP A 97 -12.31 -15.52 11.42
N ASN A 98 -13.06 -16.45 10.89
CA ASN A 98 -12.88 -16.97 9.55
C ASN A 98 -14.16 -16.76 8.72
N SER A 99 -14.16 -15.72 7.90
CA SER A 99 -15.28 -15.37 7.02
C SER A 99 -15.58 -16.45 5.97
N ASP A 100 -14.61 -17.33 5.67
CA ASP A 100 -14.76 -18.41 4.69
C ASP A 100 -15.56 -19.61 5.22
N ALA A 101 -15.81 -19.67 6.54
CA ALA A 101 -16.37 -20.85 7.20
C ALA A 101 -17.74 -21.29 6.62
N ASN A 102 -18.51 -20.36 6.11
CA ASN A 102 -19.86 -20.60 5.58
C ASN A 102 -19.91 -20.79 4.06
N ASP A 103 -18.77 -20.99 3.40
CA ASP A 103 -18.77 -21.28 1.96
C ASP A 103 -19.36 -22.68 1.69
N THR A 104 -20.15 -22.80 0.61
CA THR A 104 -20.84 -24.08 0.30
C THR A 104 -19.93 -25.10 -0.38
N GLN A 105 -18.92 -24.62 -1.15
CA GLN A 105 -18.04 -25.47 -1.95
C GLN A 105 -16.73 -25.78 -1.23
N PHE A 106 -16.15 -24.80 -0.53
CA PHE A 106 -14.83 -24.92 0.05
C PHE A 106 -14.83 -24.88 1.58
N ASN A 107 -13.93 -25.65 2.19
CA ASN A 107 -13.42 -25.34 3.52
C ASN A 107 -12.42 -24.20 3.41
N PRO A 108 -12.27 -23.39 4.49
CA PRO A 108 -11.30 -22.31 4.50
C PRO A 108 -9.90 -22.82 4.18
N SER A 109 -9.15 -22.00 3.44
CA SER A 109 -7.72 -22.23 3.28
C SER A 109 -7.00 -22.06 4.63
N ASN A 110 -5.84 -22.70 4.78
CA ASN A 110 -4.99 -22.52 5.96
C ASN A 110 -4.18 -21.21 5.85
N TRP A 111 -4.87 -20.07 5.86
CA TRP A 111 -4.26 -18.76 5.79
C TRP A 111 -3.99 -18.17 7.19
N GLN A 112 -3.12 -17.18 7.27
CA GLN A 112 -2.73 -16.52 8.52
C GLN A 112 -3.82 -15.52 8.98
N MET A 113 -4.98 -16.02 9.41
CA MET A 113 -6.17 -15.20 9.73
C MET A 113 -5.98 -14.23 10.90
N ASN A 114 -5.03 -14.49 11.77
CA ASN A 114 -4.68 -13.58 12.88
C ASN A 114 -3.55 -12.61 12.52
N GLY A 115 -3.09 -12.61 11.26
CA GLY A 115 -1.91 -11.88 10.80
C GLY A 115 -0.61 -12.66 11.00
N LEU A 116 0.47 -12.22 10.34
CA LEU A 116 1.77 -12.87 10.38
C LEU A 116 2.53 -12.51 11.67
N SER A 117 3.04 -13.51 12.37
CA SER A 117 3.84 -13.30 13.59
C SER A 117 5.09 -12.45 13.32
N PRO A 118 5.38 -11.42 14.15
CA PRO A 118 6.61 -10.63 14.03
C PRO A 118 7.91 -11.44 14.18
N LEU A 119 7.83 -12.66 14.71
CA LEU A 119 8.98 -13.56 14.82
C LEU A 119 9.32 -14.28 13.52
N ALA A 120 8.41 -14.26 12.54
CA ALA A 120 8.60 -14.93 11.24
C ALA A 120 9.37 -14.08 10.22
N TYR A 121 9.60 -12.80 10.51
CA TYR A 121 10.24 -11.88 9.55
C TYR A 121 10.97 -10.73 10.25
N THR A 122 11.85 -10.08 9.50
CA THR A 122 12.44 -8.79 9.87
C THR A 122 11.70 -7.70 9.09
N SER A 123 10.96 -6.83 9.77
CA SER A 123 10.28 -5.72 9.11
C SER A 123 11.28 -4.62 8.70
N TYR A 124 11.00 -3.87 7.62
CA TYR A 124 11.91 -2.76 7.29
C TYR A 124 11.91 -1.62 8.35
N PRO A 125 10.82 -1.32 9.10
CA PRO A 125 10.91 -0.37 10.21
C PRO A 125 11.89 -0.81 11.31
N GLN A 126 12.03 -2.13 11.58
CA GLN A 126 13.08 -2.63 12.48
C GLN A 126 14.47 -2.33 11.95
N LEU A 127 14.71 -2.54 10.64
CA LEU A 127 16.01 -2.22 10.02
C LEU A 127 16.29 -0.70 10.06
N LEU A 128 15.29 0.13 9.78
CA LEU A 128 15.40 1.58 9.88
C LEU A 128 15.73 2.03 11.31
N LYS A 129 15.02 1.49 12.31
CA LYS A 129 15.27 1.77 13.72
C LYS A 129 16.70 1.39 14.12
N GLN A 130 17.17 0.21 13.72
CA GLN A 130 18.55 -0.24 13.96
C GLN A 130 19.60 0.66 13.30
N ALA A 131 19.23 1.29 12.18
CA ALA A 131 20.07 2.25 11.46
C ALA A 131 19.98 3.69 11.99
N GLY A 132 19.30 3.91 13.12
CA GLY A 132 19.20 5.21 13.78
C GLY A 132 18.04 6.09 13.35
N TYR A 133 17.11 5.60 12.50
CA TYR A 133 15.89 6.33 12.18
C TYR A 133 14.94 6.40 13.36
N PHE A 134 14.29 7.55 13.53
CA PHE A 134 13.13 7.68 14.41
C PHE A 134 11.87 7.21 13.62
N THR A 135 11.30 6.08 14.04
CA THR A 135 10.25 5.39 13.30
C THR A 135 8.87 5.68 13.89
N ILE A 136 7.97 6.23 13.06
CA ILE A 136 6.66 6.73 13.46
C ILE A 136 5.57 6.04 12.65
N HIS A 137 4.53 5.55 13.33
CA HIS A 137 3.28 5.10 12.72
C HIS A 137 2.13 5.97 13.19
N VAL A 138 1.33 6.47 12.24
CA VAL A 138 0.11 7.24 12.52
C VAL A 138 -1.03 6.73 11.65
N GLY A 139 -2.14 6.35 12.27
CA GLY A 139 -3.36 5.90 11.60
C GLY A 139 -3.52 4.39 11.52
N LYS A 140 -4.14 3.88 10.46
CA LYS A 140 -4.53 2.48 10.29
C LYS A 140 -3.31 1.54 10.22
N ALA A 141 -3.22 0.62 11.17
CA ALA A 141 -2.23 -0.47 11.17
C ALA A 141 -2.76 -1.73 10.45
N HIS A 142 -3.73 -2.39 11.04
CA HIS A 142 -4.45 -3.55 10.46
C HIS A 142 -3.53 -4.70 10.02
N TRP A 143 -2.52 -5.06 10.84
CA TRP A 143 -1.59 -6.16 10.57
C TRP A 143 -1.96 -7.45 11.27
N GLY A 144 -2.97 -7.45 12.13
CA GLY A 144 -3.43 -8.65 12.83
C GLY A 144 -4.60 -8.43 13.76
N ALA A 145 -5.16 -9.52 14.29
CA ALA A 145 -6.29 -9.52 15.22
C ALA A 145 -5.92 -8.89 16.57
N ALA A 146 -6.89 -8.32 17.26
CA ALA A 146 -6.72 -7.67 18.56
C ALA A 146 -6.08 -8.63 19.58
N GLY A 147 -5.16 -8.11 20.39
CA GLY A 147 -4.41 -8.89 21.39
C GLY A 147 -3.41 -9.87 20.79
N THR A 148 -3.10 -9.78 19.51
CA THR A 148 -1.96 -10.49 18.90
C THR A 148 -0.71 -9.59 18.83
N PRO A 149 0.51 -10.14 18.87
CA PRO A 149 1.73 -9.34 18.80
C PRO A 149 1.81 -8.46 17.55
N GLN A 150 1.34 -8.94 16.41
CA GLN A 150 1.36 -8.24 15.13
C GLN A 150 0.36 -7.09 15.02
N ALA A 151 -0.67 -7.06 15.86
CA ALA A 151 -1.59 -5.92 15.94
C ALA A 151 -0.99 -4.68 16.60
N ASN A 152 0.16 -4.83 17.26
CA ASN A 152 0.83 -3.73 17.96
C ASN A 152 2.04 -3.22 17.15
N PRO A 153 1.99 -1.99 16.58
CA PRO A 153 3.08 -1.42 15.79
C PRO A 153 4.44 -1.36 16.50
N TYR A 154 4.48 -1.25 17.83
CA TYR A 154 5.74 -1.26 18.59
C TYR A 154 6.54 -2.56 18.37
N ASN A 155 5.87 -3.70 18.21
CA ASN A 155 6.52 -4.98 17.94
C ASN A 155 7.06 -5.09 16.51
N LEU A 156 6.67 -4.16 15.63
CA LEU A 156 7.02 -4.13 14.22
C LEU A 156 8.15 -3.13 13.90
N GLY A 157 8.74 -2.53 14.95
CA GLY A 157 9.87 -1.62 14.82
C GLY A 157 9.53 -0.13 14.86
N PHE A 158 8.29 0.24 15.11
CA PHE A 158 7.92 1.63 15.33
C PHE A 158 8.25 2.07 16.76
N MET A 159 8.73 3.31 16.92
CA MET A 159 9.01 3.95 18.21
C MET A 159 7.83 4.78 18.70
N VAL A 160 7.02 5.25 17.77
CA VAL A 160 5.77 5.98 18.04
C VAL A 160 4.65 5.26 17.31
N ASN A 161 3.52 5.07 17.99
CA ASN A 161 2.26 4.60 17.42
C ASN A 161 1.12 5.50 17.88
N ILE A 162 0.38 6.05 16.94
CA ILE A 162 -0.81 6.86 17.18
C ILE A 162 -1.94 6.30 16.33
N ALA A 163 -3.03 5.91 16.95
CA ALA A 163 -4.23 5.38 16.30
C ALA A 163 -4.03 4.05 15.54
N GLY A 164 -2.86 3.39 15.66
CA GLY A 164 -2.58 2.12 14.99
C GLY A 164 -3.00 0.92 15.83
N HIS A 165 -3.97 0.14 15.32
CA HIS A 165 -4.49 -1.05 16.01
C HIS A 165 -5.06 -2.09 15.01
N ALA A 166 -5.79 -3.10 15.53
CA ALA A 166 -6.30 -4.22 14.75
C ALA A 166 -7.43 -3.87 13.76
N ALA A 167 -8.16 -2.76 13.95
CA ALA A 167 -9.32 -2.46 13.13
C ALA A 167 -8.97 -2.04 11.71
N GLY A 168 -9.74 -2.53 10.75
CA GLY A 168 -9.59 -2.23 9.32
C GLY A 168 -10.28 -0.95 8.88
N HIS A 169 -11.15 -0.37 9.71
CA HIS A 169 -11.84 0.90 9.45
C HIS A 169 -12.19 1.59 10.78
N PRO A 170 -12.44 2.90 10.81
CA PRO A 170 -12.86 3.57 12.04
C PRO A 170 -14.35 3.31 12.31
N GLN A 171 -14.77 3.36 13.57
CA GLN A 171 -16.19 3.36 13.91
C GLN A 171 -16.87 4.67 13.48
N SER A 172 -16.17 5.79 13.65
CA SER A 172 -16.59 7.11 13.20
C SER A 172 -15.38 7.97 12.84
N TYR A 173 -15.57 8.88 11.89
CA TYR A 173 -14.58 9.93 11.56
C TYR A 173 -14.71 11.19 12.40
N TYR A 174 -15.72 11.27 13.27
CA TYR A 174 -16.02 12.50 14.03
C TYR A 174 -15.44 12.48 15.43
N GLY A 175 -14.75 13.56 15.80
CA GLY A 175 -14.32 13.81 17.18
C GLY A 175 -15.51 13.93 18.13
N LYS A 176 -16.66 14.43 17.67
CA LYS A 176 -17.93 14.45 18.43
C LYS A 176 -18.40 13.05 18.86
N ASP A 177 -18.08 12.03 18.08
CA ASP A 177 -18.39 10.64 18.39
C ASP A 177 -17.22 9.96 19.12
N ASN A 178 -16.22 10.73 19.58
CA ASN A 178 -14.97 10.25 20.15
C ASN A 178 -14.30 9.17 19.28
N TYR A 179 -14.46 9.28 17.95
CA TYR A 179 -14.02 8.27 16.97
C TYR A 179 -14.47 6.83 17.29
N GLY A 180 -15.63 6.69 17.94
CA GLY A 180 -16.22 5.43 18.37
C GLY A 180 -15.90 4.99 19.80
N ASN A 181 -15.12 5.79 20.57
CA ASN A 181 -14.82 5.50 21.97
C ASN A 181 -15.93 6.02 22.87
N LEU A 182 -16.96 5.19 23.10
CA LEU A 182 -18.07 5.50 23.98
C LEU A 182 -17.86 4.87 25.35
N LEU A 183 -18.16 5.62 26.44
CA LEU A 183 -18.10 5.08 27.79
C LEU A 183 -18.97 3.81 27.92
N GLY A 184 -18.35 2.70 28.29
CA GLY A 184 -19.00 1.41 28.48
C GLY A 184 -19.42 0.64 27.22
N LYS A 185 -19.13 1.16 26.00
CA LYS A 185 -19.45 0.52 24.71
C LYS A 185 -18.39 0.79 23.65
N THR A 186 -17.13 0.58 23.97
CA THR A 186 -16.06 0.73 22.99
C THR A 186 -16.14 -0.37 21.94
N SER A 187 -16.30 0.01 20.68
CA SER A 187 -16.26 -0.89 19.52
C SER A 187 -14.83 -1.33 19.25
N TYR A 188 -14.65 -2.50 18.63
CA TYR A 188 -13.35 -2.91 18.09
C TYR A 188 -12.81 -1.97 17.00
N GLN A 189 -13.70 -1.20 16.37
CA GLN A 189 -13.36 -0.19 15.36
C GLN A 189 -13.13 1.20 15.95
N ALA A 190 -13.25 1.38 17.26
CA ALA A 190 -12.95 2.64 17.91
C ALA A 190 -11.47 2.98 17.78
N VAL A 191 -11.17 4.20 17.33
CA VAL A 191 -9.79 4.63 17.07
C VAL A 191 -9.16 5.13 18.37
N PRO A 192 -8.06 4.54 18.84
CA PRO A 192 -7.39 4.92 20.08
C PRO A 192 -6.49 6.15 19.91
N ASP A 193 -5.89 6.60 21.03
CA ASP A 193 -4.78 7.58 21.12
C ASP A 193 -5.14 9.00 20.63
N LEU A 194 -6.44 9.36 20.57
CA LEU A 194 -6.91 10.65 20.08
C LEU A 194 -7.81 11.38 21.08
N GLU A 195 -7.63 11.13 22.39
CA GLU A 195 -8.46 11.67 23.48
C GLU A 195 -8.48 13.20 23.48
N ALA A 196 -7.40 13.86 23.05
CA ALA A 196 -7.32 15.32 22.94
C ALA A 196 -8.35 15.94 21.97
N TYR A 197 -8.93 15.11 21.10
CA TYR A 197 -9.91 15.53 20.08
C TYR A 197 -11.34 15.09 20.38
N PHE A 198 -11.56 14.37 21.48
CA PHE A 198 -12.88 13.89 21.85
C PHE A 198 -13.84 15.05 22.13
N GLY A 199 -15.09 14.93 21.68
CA GLY A 199 -16.11 15.95 21.81
C GLY A 199 -15.92 17.19 20.90
N THR A 200 -14.86 17.22 20.08
CA THR A 200 -14.57 18.36 19.19
C THR A 200 -15.14 18.15 17.78
N ASP A 201 -15.08 19.20 16.96
CA ASP A 201 -15.42 19.14 15.52
C ASP A 201 -14.30 18.54 14.64
N SER A 202 -13.17 18.13 15.23
CA SER A 202 -12.02 17.60 14.47
C SER A 202 -12.40 16.32 13.72
N PHE A 203 -12.13 16.32 12.42
CA PHE A 203 -12.30 15.13 11.58
C PHE A 203 -11.08 14.21 11.73
N LEU A 204 -11.27 12.89 11.69
CA LEU A 204 -10.20 11.91 11.93
C LEU A 204 -8.95 12.15 11.08
N THR A 205 -9.13 12.41 9.77
CA THR A 205 -8.03 12.71 8.86
C THR A 205 -7.22 13.93 9.32
N GLU A 206 -7.88 14.96 9.85
CA GLU A 206 -7.24 16.16 10.39
C GLU A 206 -6.49 15.86 11.70
N ALA A 207 -7.13 15.18 12.65
CA ALA A 207 -6.51 14.82 13.94
C ALA A 207 -5.24 13.99 13.72
N LEU A 208 -5.29 12.97 12.84
CA LEU A 208 -4.12 12.15 12.46
C LEU A 208 -3.01 12.99 11.83
N THR A 209 -3.35 13.97 10.99
CA THR A 209 -2.37 14.86 10.37
C THR A 209 -1.66 15.71 11.43
N ILE A 210 -2.40 16.31 12.35
CA ILE A 210 -1.85 17.12 13.44
C ILE A 210 -0.90 16.27 14.30
N GLU A 211 -1.29 15.06 14.67
CA GLU A 211 -0.44 14.17 15.48
C GLU A 211 0.80 13.70 14.72
N ALA A 212 0.70 13.47 13.42
CA ALA A 212 1.86 13.16 12.58
C ALA A 212 2.87 14.32 12.59
N LEU A 213 2.41 15.58 12.41
CA LEU A 213 3.28 16.76 12.43
C LEU A 213 3.95 16.95 13.80
N LYS A 214 3.22 16.80 14.90
CA LYS A 214 3.77 16.84 16.27
C LYS A 214 4.86 15.77 16.47
N SER A 215 4.64 14.56 15.93
CA SER A 215 5.60 13.45 16.06
C SER A 215 6.91 13.70 15.30
N LEU A 216 6.90 14.57 14.30
CA LEU A 216 8.08 14.94 13.53
C LEU A 216 8.95 16.01 14.22
N ASP A 217 8.44 16.77 15.20
CA ASP A 217 9.20 17.85 15.84
C ASP A 217 10.50 17.35 16.50
N ALA A 218 10.41 16.26 17.26
CA ALA A 218 11.55 15.74 18.00
C ALA A 218 12.70 15.26 17.09
N PRO A 219 12.50 14.37 16.11
CA PRO A 219 13.59 13.93 15.24
C PRO A 219 14.14 15.08 14.38
N ILE A 220 13.32 16.02 13.91
CA ILE A 220 13.78 17.18 13.13
C ILE A 220 14.68 18.07 14.00
N LYS A 221 14.26 18.41 15.23
CA LYS A 221 15.05 19.20 16.16
C LYS A 221 16.41 18.56 16.49
N ASN A 222 16.43 17.22 16.56
CA ASN A 222 17.64 16.46 16.88
C ASN A 222 18.49 16.13 15.65
N ASN A 223 18.14 16.61 14.45
CA ASN A 223 18.77 16.24 13.18
C ASN A 223 18.84 14.72 12.94
N GLN A 224 17.90 13.95 13.52
CA GLN A 224 17.79 12.52 13.38
C GLN A 224 16.96 12.19 12.12
N PRO A 225 17.39 11.24 11.27
CA PRO A 225 16.55 10.80 10.16
C PRO A 225 15.27 10.16 10.70
N PHE A 226 14.14 10.41 10.05
CA PHE A 226 12.88 9.82 10.44
C PHE A 226 12.24 9.00 9.33
N TYR A 227 11.44 8.03 9.74
CA TYR A 227 10.50 7.31 8.91
C TYR A 227 9.09 7.54 9.46
N LEU A 228 8.21 8.11 8.65
CA LEU A 228 6.80 8.26 8.95
C LEU A 228 5.97 7.34 8.06
N ASN A 229 5.26 6.39 8.66
CA ASN A 229 4.17 5.65 8.04
C ASN A 229 2.86 6.39 8.33
N MET A 230 2.48 7.32 7.45
CA MET A 230 1.21 8.03 7.50
C MET A 230 0.16 7.20 6.80
N ALA A 231 -0.68 6.51 7.55
CA ALA A 231 -1.65 5.55 7.04
C ALA A 231 -3.08 6.00 7.39
N HIS A 232 -3.72 6.77 6.50
CA HIS A 232 -5.07 7.22 6.72
C HIS A 232 -6.08 6.08 6.73
N TYR A 233 -7.14 6.22 7.55
CA TYR A 233 -8.35 5.42 7.43
C TYR A 233 -9.23 5.87 6.25
N ALA A 234 -9.14 7.15 5.88
CA ALA A 234 -9.81 7.68 4.69
C ALA A 234 -9.16 7.07 3.42
N VAL A 235 -9.94 6.72 2.42
CA VAL A 235 -11.35 7.04 2.16
C VAL A 235 -12.29 5.86 2.43
N HIS A 236 -11.92 4.94 3.32
CA HIS A 236 -12.68 3.74 3.69
C HIS A 236 -14.03 4.10 4.35
N THR A 237 -14.96 3.17 4.36
CA THR A 237 -16.23 3.26 5.11
C THR A 237 -15.98 3.42 6.63
N PRO A 238 -16.92 4.07 7.36
CA PRO A 238 -18.16 4.69 6.91
C PRO A 238 -17.92 5.93 6.06
N ILE A 239 -18.71 6.12 4.99
CA ILE A 239 -18.57 7.29 4.11
C ILE A 239 -19.26 8.49 4.78
N GLN A 240 -18.60 9.04 5.79
CA GLN A 240 -19.02 10.22 6.52
C GLN A 240 -18.43 11.49 5.89
N PRO A 241 -19.24 12.56 5.71
CA PRO A 241 -18.74 13.76 5.06
C PRO A 241 -17.76 14.52 5.96
N ASP A 242 -16.64 14.94 5.38
CA ASP A 242 -15.79 15.95 5.99
C ASP A 242 -16.46 17.32 5.84
N ALA A 243 -16.91 17.88 6.94
CA ALA A 243 -17.70 19.12 6.95
C ALA A 243 -16.92 20.31 6.36
N ARG A 244 -15.59 20.29 6.37
CA ARG A 244 -14.71 21.33 5.80
C ARG A 244 -14.91 21.47 4.28
N PHE A 245 -15.25 20.38 3.58
CA PHE A 245 -15.30 20.31 2.11
C PHE A 245 -16.66 19.93 1.55
N PHE A 246 -17.48 19.16 2.28
CA PHE A 246 -18.70 18.55 1.79
C PHE A 246 -19.68 19.51 1.12
N LYS A 247 -19.95 20.68 1.77
CA LYS A 247 -20.90 21.67 1.24
C LYS A 247 -20.47 22.26 -0.11
N LYS A 248 -19.17 22.34 -0.38
CA LYS A 248 -18.62 22.81 -1.64
C LYS A 248 -19.04 21.87 -2.78
N TYR A 249 -18.85 20.57 -2.62
CA TYR A 249 -19.20 19.58 -3.63
C TYR A 249 -20.68 19.51 -3.96
N LEU A 250 -21.56 19.73 -2.94
CA LEU A 250 -22.99 19.86 -3.20
C LEU A 250 -23.33 21.08 -4.07
N LYS A 251 -22.64 22.22 -3.83
CA LYS A 251 -22.81 23.44 -4.64
C LYS A 251 -22.29 23.27 -6.06
N GLU A 252 -21.29 22.44 -6.26
CA GLU A 252 -20.70 22.06 -7.57
C GLU A 252 -21.55 21.02 -8.30
N GLY A 253 -22.66 20.58 -7.73
CA GLY A 253 -23.66 19.72 -8.38
C GLY A 253 -23.46 18.22 -8.17
N LEU A 254 -22.53 17.77 -7.32
CA LEU A 254 -22.43 16.36 -6.97
C LEU A 254 -23.64 15.95 -6.11
N ASP A 255 -24.16 14.73 -6.31
CA ASP A 255 -25.12 14.16 -5.38
C ASP A 255 -24.49 13.93 -3.98
N SER A 256 -25.35 13.75 -2.97
CA SER A 256 -24.88 13.64 -1.59
C SER A 256 -23.89 12.50 -1.35
N ALA A 257 -24.04 11.37 -2.04
CA ALA A 257 -23.15 10.23 -1.86
C ALA A 257 -21.76 10.50 -2.46
N GLN A 258 -21.74 11.06 -3.67
CA GLN A 258 -20.48 11.47 -4.33
C GLN A 258 -19.79 12.62 -3.57
N ALA A 259 -20.56 13.60 -3.12
CA ALA A 259 -20.03 14.73 -2.34
C ALA A 259 -19.38 14.29 -1.01
N LYS A 260 -19.98 13.30 -0.31
CA LYS A 260 -19.38 12.70 0.89
C LYS A 260 -18.01 12.09 0.58
N TYR A 261 -17.95 11.27 -0.46
CA TYR A 261 -16.69 10.63 -0.86
C TYR A 261 -15.64 11.64 -1.31
N ALA A 262 -16.02 12.58 -2.17
CA ALA A 262 -15.12 13.64 -2.63
C ALA A 262 -14.54 14.44 -1.47
N SER A 263 -15.34 14.69 -0.42
CA SER A 263 -14.86 15.39 0.78
C SER A 263 -13.81 14.59 1.57
N LEU A 264 -13.91 13.25 1.59
CA LEU A 264 -12.87 12.40 2.19
C LEU A 264 -11.57 12.45 1.36
N VAL A 265 -11.69 12.39 0.03
CA VAL A 265 -10.53 12.49 -0.88
C VAL A 265 -9.80 13.82 -0.72
N GLU A 266 -10.56 14.94 -0.67
CA GLU A 266 -9.97 16.27 -0.45
C GLU A 266 -9.35 16.40 0.95
N GLY A 267 -9.92 15.77 1.97
CA GLY A 267 -9.32 15.70 3.30
C GLY A 267 -7.95 15.03 3.30
N VAL A 268 -7.79 13.96 2.53
CA VAL A 268 -6.51 13.26 2.32
C VAL A 268 -5.52 14.15 1.54
N ASP A 269 -5.99 14.79 0.49
CA ASP A 269 -5.16 15.74 -0.28
C ASP A 269 -4.64 16.89 0.58
N LYS A 270 -5.53 17.47 1.42
CA LYS A 270 -5.13 18.51 2.38
C LYS A 270 -4.07 18.00 3.35
N SER A 271 -4.24 16.81 3.91
CA SER A 271 -3.25 16.20 4.81
C SER A 271 -1.87 16.08 4.17
N LEU A 272 -1.81 15.62 2.91
CA LEU A 272 -0.56 15.59 2.15
C LEU A 272 0.03 16.98 1.98
N GLY A 273 -0.80 17.99 1.66
CA GLY A 273 -0.39 19.38 1.54
C GLY A 273 0.19 19.93 2.83
N ASP A 274 -0.47 19.71 3.96
CA ASP A 274 -0.03 20.17 5.28
C ASP A 274 1.33 19.55 5.65
N ILE A 275 1.53 18.26 5.38
CA ILE A 275 2.83 17.59 5.59
C ILE A 275 3.90 18.20 4.69
N MET A 276 3.63 18.39 3.40
CA MET A 276 4.61 18.97 2.46
C MET A 276 4.99 20.41 2.84
N GLN A 277 4.02 21.21 3.28
CA GLN A 277 4.24 22.56 3.79
C GLN A 277 5.11 22.54 5.05
N TYR A 278 4.77 21.72 6.03
CA TYR A 278 5.52 21.58 7.27
C TYR A 278 6.99 21.19 7.03
N LEU A 279 7.25 20.23 6.13
CA LEU A 279 8.62 19.86 5.76
C LEU A 279 9.41 21.02 5.15
N THR A 280 8.73 21.90 4.40
CA THR A 280 9.32 23.09 3.80
C THR A 280 9.66 24.14 4.88
N GLU A 281 8.73 24.42 5.78
CA GLU A 281 8.91 25.34 6.91
C GLU A 281 10.04 24.88 7.83
N LYS A 282 10.15 23.58 8.09
CA LYS A 282 11.24 22.98 8.87
C LYS A 282 12.54 22.80 8.07
N LYS A 283 12.58 23.20 6.80
CA LYS A 283 13.76 23.14 5.91
C LYS A 283 14.33 21.72 5.71
N VAL A 284 13.48 20.70 5.79
CA VAL A 284 13.86 19.29 5.58
C VAL A 284 13.27 18.70 4.29
N ALA A 285 12.45 19.43 3.55
CA ALA A 285 11.79 18.95 2.34
C ALA A 285 12.76 18.40 1.29
N ASN A 286 13.93 19.03 1.12
CA ASN A 286 14.96 18.62 0.15
C ASN A 286 15.74 17.36 0.57
N ASN A 287 15.56 16.89 1.80
CA ASN A 287 16.13 15.62 2.29
C ASN A 287 15.03 14.62 2.68
N THR A 288 13.81 14.79 2.17
CA THR A 288 12.68 13.91 2.50
C THR A 288 12.10 13.26 1.25
N ILE A 289 12.07 11.93 1.24
CA ILE A 289 11.40 11.11 0.22
C ILE A 289 9.94 10.99 0.63
N ILE A 290 9.02 11.17 -0.33
CA ILE A 290 7.59 10.94 -0.13
C ILE A 290 7.14 9.87 -1.12
N ILE A 291 6.54 8.81 -0.61
CA ILE A 291 5.90 7.73 -1.37
C ILE A 291 4.41 7.82 -1.05
N PHE A 292 3.60 8.18 -2.03
CA PHE A 292 2.14 8.21 -1.95
C PHE A 292 1.56 7.01 -2.66
N MET A 293 0.64 6.26 -2.01
CA MET A 293 -0.04 5.12 -2.61
C MET A 293 -1.38 4.80 -1.93
N SER A 294 -2.25 4.04 -2.61
CA SER A 294 -3.38 3.35 -1.98
C SER A 294 -3.00 1.93 -1.57
N ASP A 295 -3.75 1.32 -0.64
CA ASP A 295 -3.51 -0.07 -0.21
C ASP A 295 -4.31 -1.12 -0.98
N ASN A 296 -5.30 -0.73 -1.75
CA ASN A 296 -6.04 -1.52 -2.75
C ASN A 296 -6.82 -0.59 -3.68
N GLY A 297 -7.50 -1.14 -4.67
CA GLY A 297 -8.41 -0.37 -5.50
C GLY A 297 -9.61 0.17 -4.74
N GLY A 298 -10.26 1.18 -5.29
CA GLY A 298 -11.44 1.79 -4.68
C GLY A 298 -12.61 0.82 -4.58
N LEU A 299 -13.47 1.03 -3.59
CA LEU A 299 -14.66 0.20 -3.36
C LEU A 299 -15.62 0.33 -4.55
N SER A 300 -15.94 -0.78 -5.20
CA SER A 300 -16.73 -0.77 -6.45
C SER A 300 -18.06 -1.50 -6.38
N LEU A 301 -18.25 -2.39 -5.44
CA LEU A 301 -19.42 -3.25 -5.44
C LEU A 301 -20.44 -2.81 -4.39
N SER A 302 -20.32 -3.18 -3.19
CA SER A 302 -21.36 -2.94 -2.19
C SER A 302 -20.73 -2.44 -0.89
N PRO A 303 -21.39 -1.52 -0.21
CA PRO A 303 -22.62 -0.86 -0.61
C PRO A 303 -22.42 0.12 -1.78
N ALA A 304 -23.39 0.16 -2.70
CA ALA A 304 -23.42 1.21 -3.70
C ALA A 304 -23.42 2.58 -3.01
N ARG A 305 -22.67 3.54 -3.57
CA ARG A 305 -22.70 4.92 -3.07
C ARG A 305 -23.93 5.62 -3.65
N GLY A 306 -25.06 5.46 -2.97
CA GLY A 306 -26.36 5.91 -3.47
C GLY A 306 -26.85 5.04 -4.64
N LYS A 307 -27.54 5.67 -5.63
CA LYS A 307 -28.08 5.00 -6.83
C LYS A 307 -27.08 4.94 -7.99
N ILE A 308 -25.90 5.54 -7.84
CA ILE A 308 -24.89 5.66 -8.90
C ILE A 308 -23.80 4.62 -8.67
N ALA A 309 -23.40 3.94 -9.74
CA ALA A 309 -22.26 3.03 -9.70
C ALA A 309 -20.98 3.76 -9.29
N HIS A 310 -20.08 3.09 -8.57
CA HIS A 310 -18.80 3.65 -8.22
C HIS A 310 -17.95 3.90 -9.47
N LEU A 311 -17.42 5.12 -9.62
CA LEU A 311 -16.66 5.54 -10.80
C LEU A 311 -15.16 5.63 -10.54
N GLN A 312 -14.72 5.51 -9.30
CA GLN A 312 -13.33 5.75 -8.89
C GLN A 312 -12.28 4.83 -9.52
N ASN A 313 -12.68 3.71 -10.08
CA ASN A 313 -11.74 2.79 -10.75
C ASN A 313 -11.84 2.86 -12.28
N LEU A 314 -12.83 3.54 -12.86
CA LEU A 314 -12.98 3.58 -14.32
C LEU A 314 -11.70 4.13 -15.00
N PRO A 315 -11.33 3.58 -16.18
CA PRO A 315 -11.99 2.52 -16.96
C PRO A 315 -11.70 1.08 -16.51
N LEU A 316 -11.06 0.88 -15.36
CA LEU A 316 -10.67 -0.41 -14.83
C LEU A 316 -11.91 -1.21 -14.37
N ARG A 317 -11.87 -2.52 -14.61
CA ARG A 317 -12.94 -3.43 -14.21
C ARG A 317 -12.94 -3.67 -12.70
N ALA A 318 -14.13 -3.68 -12.08
CA ALA A 318 -14.37 -3.99 -10.67
C ALA A 318 -13.70 -2.99 -9.69
N GLY A 319 -13.32 -3.47 -8.51
CA GLY A 319 -12.68 -2.70 -7.43
C GLY A 319 -12.27 -3.60 -6.28
N LYS A 320 -12.14 -3.03 -5.08
CA LYS A 320 -11.71 -3.74 -3.86
C LYS A 320 -12.28 -5.16 -3.77
N GLY A 321 -11.44 -6.12 -3.37
CA GLY A 321 -11.78 -7.54 -3.29
C GLY A 321 -11.61 -8.31 -4.59
N SER A 322 -11.40 -7.63 -5.71
CA SER A 322 -11.24 -8.23 -7.04
C SER A 322 -9.77 -8.31 -7.45
N VAL A 323 -9.41 -9.39 -8.14
CA VAL A 323 -8.11 -9.52 -8.82
C VAL A 323 -8.08 -8.87 -10.20
N TYR A 324 -9.20 -8.27 -10.68
CA TYR A 324 -9.16 -7.42 -11.87
C TYR A 324 -8.49 -6.09 -11.58
N GLU A 325 -8.10 -5.37 -12.64
CA GLU A 325 -7.32 -4.14 -12.55
C GLU A 325 -7.91 -3.13 -11.55
N GLY A 326 -9.23 -2.95 -11.51
CA GLY A 326 -9.88 -2.01 -10.59
C GLY A 326 -9.72 -2.35 -9.11
N GLY A 327 -9.47 -3.61 -8.76
CA GLY A 327 -9.25 -4.01 -7.36
C GLY A 327 -7.80 -3.95 -6.91
N ILE A 328 -6.86 -4.05 -7.84
CA ILE A 328 -5.44 -4.20 -7.54
C ILE A 328 -4.55 -3.08 -8.06
N ARG A 329 -4.96 -2.34 -9.10
CA ARG A 329 -4.19 -1.21 -9.64
C ARG A 329 -4.47 0.04 -8.83
N ILE A 330 -3.41 0.70 -8.38
CA ILE A 330 -3.49 1.81 -7.42
C ILE A 330 -2.78 3.07 -7.94
N PRO A 331 -3.18 4.27 -7.49
CA PRO A 331 -2.38 5.46 -7.68
C PRO A 331 -1.08 5.35 -6.89
N MET A 332 0.05 5.69 -7.51
CA MET A 332 1.34 5.74 -6.84
C MET A 332 2.22 6.85 -7.41
N ILE A 333 2.76 7.67 -6.50
CA ILE A 333 3.64 8.80 -6.83
C ILE A 333 4.83 8.79 -5.87
N ILE A 334 6.02 9.01 -6.40
CA ILE A 334 7.25 9.03 -5.59
C ILE A 334 8.01 10.32 -5.90
N LYS A 335 8.26 11.12 -4.85
CA LYS A 335 9.17 12.24 -4.87
C LYS A 335 10.42 11.89 -4.08
N TRP A 336 11.55 11.85 -4.75
CA TRP A 336 12.87 11.69 -4.14
C TRP A 336 13.76 12.87 -4.58
N PRO A 337 13.93 13.90 -3.75
CA PRO A 337 14.69 15.07 -4.12
C PRO A 337 16.10 14.72 -4.63
N ALA A 338 16.54 15.39 -5.68
CA ALA A 338 17.81 15.17 -6.39
C ALA A 338 17.97 13.80 -7.08
N VAL A 339 16.98 12.89 -6.99
CA VAL A 339 17.04 11.56 -7.62
C VAL A 339 15.89 11.36 -8.62
N SER A 340 14.65 11.62 -8.22
CA SER A 340 13.50 11.52 -9.13
C SER A 340 13.49 12.70 -10.11
N GLN A 341 13.20 12.39 -11.39
CA GLN A 341 12.98 13.43 -12.39
C GLN A 341 11.57 14.01 -12.21
N PRO A 342 11.41 15.32 -11.99
CA PRO A 342 10.10 15.92 -11.80
C PRO A 342 9.19 15.73 -13.03
N ASN A 343 7.88 15.58 -12.79
CA ASN A 343 6.85 15.47 -13.81
C ASN A 343 7.08 14.36 -14.83
N THR A 344 7.59 13.21 -14.37
CA THR A 344 7.83 12.04 -15.23
C THR A 344 6.91 10.88 -14.88
N VAL A 345 6.85 9.90 -15.80
CA VAL A 345 5.98 8.72 -15.70
C VAL A 345 6.83 7.47 -15.91
N SER A 346 6.68 6.49 -15.04
CA SER A 346 7.20 5.15 -15.23
C SER A 346 6.06 4.17 -15.50
N ASN A 347 6.23 3.37 -16.57
CA ASN A 347 5.28 2.31 -16.93
C ASN A 347 5.71 0.94 -16.41
N GLN A 348 6.79 0.85 -15.62
CA GLN A 348 7.21 -0.40 -15.02
C GLN A 348 6.14 -0.95 -14.09
N PRO A 349 5.70 -2.20 -14.25
CA PRO A 349 4.84 -2.86 -13.28
C PRO A 349 5.57 -3.07 -11.95
N ILE A 350 5.01 -2.53 -10.87
CA ILE A 350 5.49 -2.68 -9.50
C ILE A 350 4.33 -3.09 -8.59
N ILE A 351 4.64 -3.71 -7.46
CA ILE A 351 3.65 -4.24 -6.53
C ILE A 351 4.03 -3.92 -5.07
N ALA A 352 3.10 -4.04 -4.15
CA ALA A 352 3.24 -3.62 -2.76
C ALA A 352 4.50 -4.17 -2.05
N GLU A 353 4.88 -5.42 -2.26
CA GLU A 353 6.10 -6.01 -1.68
C GLU A 353 7.40 -5.34 -2.13
N ASP A 354 7.39 -4.58 -3.23
CA ASP A 354 8.54 -3.83 -3.74
C ASP A 354 8.90 -2.62 -2.88
N ILE A 355 7.96 -2.15 -2.07
CA ILE A 355 8.19 -1.06 -1.11
C ILE A 355 9.32 -1.41 -0.16
N TYR A 356 9.32 -2.64 0.38
CA TYR A 356 10.35 -3.09 1.30
C TYR A 356 11.77 -2.92 0.76
N PRO A 357 12.19 -3.63 -0.32
CA PRO A 357 13.54 -3.51 -0.84
C PRO A 357 13.85 -2.10 -1.36
N SER A 358 12.85 -1.34 -1.78
CA SER A 358 13.05 0.03 -2.24
C SER A 358 13.38 0.98 -1.10
N ILE A 359 12.66 0.91 0.03
CA ILE A 359 12.98 1.70 1.24
C ILE A 359 14.36 1.31 1.78
N VAL A 360 14.68 0.02 1.80
CA VAL A 360 16.00 -0.49 2.25
C VAL A 360 17.13 0.09 1.37
N VAL A 361 16.93 0.17 0.04
CA VAL A 361 17.88 0.81 -0.88
C VAL A 361 17.95 2.32 -0.65
N MET A 362 16.80 3.00 -0.50
CA MET A 362 16.73 4.44 -0.24
C MET A 362 17.44 4.85 1.05
N ALA A 363 17.35 4.00 2.07
CA ALA A 363 18.03 4.19 3.36
C ALA A 363 19.49 3.72 3.39
N ASN A 364 20.00 3.18 2.26
CA ASN A 364 21.34 2.59 2.14
C ASN A 364 21.59 1.38 3.08
N LEU A 365 20.57 0.52 3.22
CA LEU A 365 20.56 -0.64 4.12
C LEU A 365 20.60 -1.99 3.41
N SER A 366 20.94 -2.04 2.10
CA SER A 366 20.87 -3.26 1.26
C SER A 366 21.74 -4.43 1.74
N LYS A 367 22.67 -4.19 2.65
CA LYS A 367 23.54 -5.24 3.24
C LYS A 367 22.94 -5.89 4.50
N GLN A 368 21.82 -5.40 4.99
CA GLN A 368 21.15 -5.96 6.18
C GLN A 368 20.54 -7.33 5.84
N LYS A 369 20.71 -8.27 6.76
CA LYS A 369 20.11 -9.61 6.63
C LYS A 369 18.68 -9.60 7.14
N THR A 370 17.84 -10.38 6.50
CA THR A 370 16.43 -10.61 6.87
C THR A 370 16.20 -12.08 7.23
N ILE A 371 15.22 -12.36 8.07
CA ILE A 371 14.81 -13.73 8.41
C ILE A 371 14.17 -14.39 7.18
N GLN A 372 13.26 -13.65 6.53
CA GLN A 372 12.50 -14.11 5.38
C GLN A 372 13.26 -13.89 4.06
N GLN A 373 12.88 -14.65 3.04
CA GLN A 373 13.18 -14.34 1.66
C GLN A 373 12.30 -13.18 1.19
N ILE A 374 12.89 -12.19 0.52
CA ILE A 374 12.19 -11.05 -0.05
C ILE A 374 11.76 -11.39 -1.48
N ASP A 375 10.47 -11.30 -1.77
CA ASP A 375 9.92 -11.51 -3.12
C ASP A 375 9.93 -10.23 -3.94
N GLY A 376 9.77 -9.09 -3.25
CA GLY A 376 9.78 -7.77 -3.86
C GLY A 376 11.11 -7.42 -4.53
N LYS A 377 11.05 -6.57 -5.54
CA LYS A 377 12.21 -6.01 -6.25
C LYS A 377 12.22 -4.49 -6.11
N SER A 378 13.39 -3.92 -5.82
CA SER A 378 13.49 -2.47 -5.70
C SER A 378 13.11 -1.76 -7.01
N PHE A 379 12.21 -0.79 -6.91
CA PHE A 379 11.81 0.08 -8.02
C PHE A 379 12.71 1.33 -8.17
N VAL A 380 13.74 1.47 -7.36
CA VAL A 380 14.67 2.62 -7.41
C VAL A 380 15.29 2.82 -8.80
N PRO A 381 15.68 1.79 -9.57
CA PRO A 381 16.16 1.97 -10.94
C PRO A 381 15.16 2.71 -11.85
N PHE A 382 13.85 2.45 -11.67
CA PHE A 382 12.77 3.02 -12.47
C PHE A 382 12.36 4.43 -12.04
N ILE A 383 12.83 4.91 -10.88
CA ILE A 383 12.75 6.32 -10.48
C ILE A 383 13.88 7.12 -11.14
N LYS A 384 15.08 6.54 -11.21
CA LYS A 384 16.27 7.18 -11.81
C LYS A 384 16.17 7.25 -13.33
N GLN A 385 15.60 6.21 -13.95
CA GLN A 385 15.43 6.09 -15.40
C GLN A 385 14.02 5.57 -15.68
N THR A 386 13.09 6.48 -15.87
CA THR A 386 11.65 6.17 -15.95
C THR A 386 11.22 5.43 -17.21
N ASN A 387 12.07 5.40 -18.24
CA ASN A 387 11.88 4.64 -19.49
C ASN A 387 12.35 3.19 -19.41
N LEU A 388 13.01 2.77 -18.32
CA LEU A 388 13.42 1.38 -18.14
C LEU A 388 12.20 0.48 -17.90
N LEU A 389 12.28 -0.76 -18.42
CA LEU A 389 11.30 -1.82 -18.23
C LEU A 389 12.01 -3.15 -17.98
N ASP A 390 11.63 -3.86 -16.92
CA ASP A 390 11.99 -5.26 -16.70
C ASP A 390 10.90 -6.16 -17.31
N SER A 391 11.11 -6.59 -18.56
CA SER A 391 10.19 -7.46 -19.29
C SER A 391 10.17 -8.92 -18.78
N SER A 392 11.17 -9.31 -17.99
CA SER A 392 11.27 -10.66 -17.42
C SER A 392 10.37 -10.81 -16.19
N ARG A 393 10.00 -9.69 -15.57
CA ARG A 393 9.23 -9.68 -14.35
C ARG A 393 7.79 -10.13 -14.56
N PHE A 394 7.28 -10.91 -13.62
CA PHE A 394 5.86 -11.19 -13.46
C PHE A 394 5.38 -10.80 -12.06
N LEU A 395 4.08 -10.53 -11.92
CA LEU A 395 3.41 -10.23 -10.67
C LEU A 395 2.30 -11.24 -10.42
N VAL A 396 2.12 -11.66 -9.16
CA VAL A 396 1.12 -12.66 -8.77
C VAL A 396 0.19 -12.09 -7.70
N TRP A 397 -1.10 -12.36 -7.86
CA TRP A 397 -2.13 -12.14 -6.87
C TRP A 397 -2.78 -13.47 -6.54
N HIS A 398 -2.89 -13.76 -5.26
CA HIS A 398 -3.50 -14.98 -4.78
C HIS A 398 -4.52 -14.64 -3.70
N TYR A 399 -5.79 -14.89 -4.01
CA TYR A 399 -6.92 -14.59 -3.14
C TYR A 399 -7.83 -15.83 -3.01
N PRO A 400 -7.38 -16.87 -2.24
CA PRO A 400 -8.06 -18.16 -2.12
C PRO A 400 -9.21 -18.13 -1.10
N ASN A 401 -9.74 -16.97 -0.79
CA ASN A 401 -10.68 -16.72 0.29
C ASN A 401 -12.02 -16.23 -0.26
N LYS A 402 -13.07 -16.41 0.55
CA LYS A 402 -14.34 -15.70 0.39
C LYS A 402 -14.22 -14.33 1.04
N TRP A 403 -14.63 -13.28 0.33
CA TRP A 403 -14.67 -11.94 0.87
C TRP A 403 -16.09 -11.50 1.22
N ILE A 404 -17.04 -11.77 0.33
CA ILE A 404 -18.47 -11.43 0.47
C ILE A 404 -19.32 -12.61 -0.01
N ASP A 405 -20.60 -12.63 0.42
CA ASP A 405 -21.52 -13.72 0.07
C ASP A 405 -21.86 -13.78 -1.43
N GLN A 406 -21.92 -12.62 -2.10
CA GLN A 406 -22.17 -12.55 -3.54
C GLN A 406 -20.87 -12.65 -4.32
N ASP A 407 -20.79 -13.59 -5.24
CA ASP A 407 -19.73 -13.61 -6.23
C ASP A 407 -19.87 -12.39 -7.16
N GLY A 408 -18.74 -11.76 -7.41
CA GLY A 408 -18.63 -10.62 -8.31
C GLY A 408 -17.47 -10.81 -9.30
N PRO A 409 -17.28 -9.87 -10.23
CA PRO A 409 -16.20 -9.96 -11.20
C PRO A 409 -14.84 -10.00 -10.50
N GLY A 410 -14.12 -11.13 -10.65
CA GLY A 410 -12.78 -11.35 -10.06
C GLY A 410 -12.74 -11.43 -8.53
N ILE A 411 -13.88 -11.59 -7.86
CA ILE A 411 -14.01 -11.69 -6.39
C ILE A 411 -14.17 -13.15 -6.00
N ASN A 412 -13.75 -13.48 -4.77
CA ASN A 412 -13.78 -14.79 -4.15
C ASN A 412 -13.01 -15.87 -4.94
N TYR A 413 -12.10 -16.56 -4.28
CA TYR A 413 -11.39 -17.72 -4.81
C TYR A 413 -10.75 -17.52 -6.19
N LYS A 414 -9.99 -16.43 -6.36
CA LYS A 414 -9.29 -16.11 -7.59
C LYS A 414 -7.79 -16.01 -7.39
N SER A 415 -7.05 -16.36 -8.43
CA SER A 415 -5.63 -16.05 -8.54
C SER A 415 -5.36 -15.37 -9.87
N ALA A 416 -4.37 -14.52 -9.93
CA ALA A 416 -3.99 -13.86 -11.17
C ALA A 416 -2.47 -13.77 -11.31
N ILE A 417 -2.00 -13.71 -12.55
CA ILE A 417 -0.60 -13.46 -12.88
C ILE A 417 -0.52 -12.51 -14.08
N ARG A 418 0.36 -11.51 -13.97
CA ARG A 418 0.71 -10.59 -15.06
C ARG A 418 2.17 -10.77 -15.46
N LYS A 419 2.42 -10.93 -16.76
CA LYS A 419 3.79 -10.90 -17.34
C LYS A 419 3.77 -10.04 -18.59
N GLY A 420 4.51 -8.94 -18.57
CA GLY A 420 4.44 -7.93 -19.64
C GLY A 420 3.04 -7.36 -19.80
N ALA A 421 2.50 -7.37 -21.01
CA ALA A 421 1.16 -6.91 -21.33
C ALA A 421 0.05 -7.90 -20.97
N PHE A 422 0.37 -9.18 -20.78
CA PHE A 422 -0.66 -10.21 -20.59
C PHE A 422 -0.93 -10.46 -19.12
N LYS A 423 -2.22 -10.56 -18.78
CA LYS A 423 -2.71 -10.94 -17.45
C LYS A 423 -3.67 -12.12 -17.58
N LEU A 424 -3.38 -13.17 -16.80
CA LEU A 424 -4.23 -14.33 -16.63
C LEU A 424 -4.96 -14.22 -15.29
N VAL A 425 -6.26 -14.44 -15.30
CA VAL A 425 -7.10 -14.65 -14.11
C VAL A 425 -7.54 -16.11 -14.09
N TYR A 426 -7.34 -16.77 -12.94
CA TYR A 426 -7.69 -18.17 -12.71
C TYR A 426 -8.77 -18.28 -11.64
N ASP A 427 -9.87 -18.95 -11.94
CA ASP A 427 -10.94 -19.23 -11.00
C ASP A 427 -10.65 -20.56 -10.26
N LEU A 428 -10.43 -20.49 -8.96
CA LEU A 428 -10.16 -21.67 -8.13
C LEU A 428 -11.39 -22.58 -7.94
N ARG A 429 -12.61 -22.07 -8.17
CA ARG A 429 -13.84 -22.83 -8.02
C ARG A 429 -14.07 -23.85 -9.14
N ASN A 430 -13.71 -23.48 -10.36
CA ASN A 430 -14.07 -24.24 -11.55
C ASN A 430 -12.95 -24.43 -12.58
N GLY A 431 -11.76 -23.86 -12.32
CA GLY A 431 -10.60 -23.95 -13.20
C GLY A 431 -10.66 -23.06 -14.45
N ASN A 432 -11.67 -22.19 -14.57
CA ASN A 432 -11.80 -21.27 -15.70
C ASN A 432 -10.62 -20.31 -15.76
N LYS A 433 -10.23 -19.98 -16.99
CA LYS A 433 -9.10 -19.11 -17.30
C LYS A 433 -9.58 -17.94 -18.14
N GLU A 434 -9.16 -16.75 -17.77
CA GLU A 434 -9.37 -15.54 -18.55
C GLU A 434 -8.00 -14.93 -18.85
N LEU A 435 -7.77 -14.54 -20.09
CA LEU A 435 -6.52 -13.90 -20.52
C LEU A 435 -6.85 -12.53 -21.14
N TYR A 436 -6.12 -11.51 -20.72
CA TYR A 436 -6.29 -10.13 -21.18
C TYR A 436 -4.96 -9.55 -21.66
N ASN A 437 -5.02 -8.70 -22.70
CA ASN A 437 -3.88 -7.88 -23.10
C ASN A 437 -4.12 -6.44 -22.61
N LEU A 438 -3.49 -6.09 -21.51
CA LEU A 438 -3.69 -4.79 -20.83
C LEU A 438 -3.19 -3.58 -21.64
N ASN A 439 -2.42 -3.77 -22.71
CA ASN A 439 -2.02 -2.67 -23.58
C ASN A 439 -3.18 -2.22 -24.50
N THR A 440 -4.09 -3.13 -24.84
CA THR A 440 -5.22 -2.88 -25.74
C THR A 440 -6.59 -2.96 -25.06
N ASP A 441 -6.64 -3.61 -23.89
CA ASP A 441 -7.86 -3.84 -23.12
C ASP A 441 -7.58 -3.68 -21.62
N LEU A 442 -7.37 -2.43 -21.20
CA LEU A 442 -7.09 -2.10 -19.80
C LEU A 442 -8.30 -2.40 -18.88
N GLY A 443 -9.51 -2.37 -19.45
CA GLY A 443 -10.77 -2.66 -18.75
C GLY A 443 -11.11 -4.14 -18.63
N GLU A 444 -10.28 -5.05 -19.17
CA GLU A 444 -10.47 -6.51 -19.07
C GLU A 444 -11.87 -6.94 -19.58
N HIS A 445 -12.29 -6.41 -20.75
CA HIS A 445 -13.60 -6.69 -21.34
C HIS A 445 -13.59 -7.92 -22.25
N PHE A 446 -12.44 -8.22 -22.89
CA PHE A 446 -12.34 -9.24 -23.94
C PHE A 446 -11.42 -10.38 -23.51
N ASN A 447 -12.02 -11.49 -23.05
CA ASN A 447 -11.26 -12.70 -22.73
C ASN A 447 -10.74 -13.36 -24.01
N ILE A 448 -9.41 -13.35 -24.19
CA ILE A 448 -8.72 -13.93 -25.36
C ILE A 448 -8.08 -15.29 -25.09
N ALA A 449 -8.39 -15.95 -23.95
CA ALA A 449 -7.75 -17.21 -23.54
C ALA A 449 -7.88 -18.33 -24.58
N ILE A 450 -9.06 -18.48 -25.18
CA ILE A 450 -9.37 -19.51 -26.19
C ILE A 450 -8.53 -19.31 -27.47
N ASN A 451 -8.32 -18.05 -27.86
CA ASN A 451 -7.58 -17.72 -29.10
C ASN A 451 -6.05 -17.58 -28.84
N ASN A 452 -5.60 -17.68 -27.60
CA ASN A 452 -4.19 -17.54 -27.19
C ASN A 452 -3.76 -18.70 -26.25
N THR A 453 -4.05 -19.92 -26.65
CA THR A 453 -3.85 -21.13 -25.82
C THR A 453 -2.44 -21.31 -25.33
N ALA A 454 -1.42 -21.01 -26.15
CA ALA A 454 -0.01 -21.11 -25.78
C ALA A 454 0.33 -20.13 -24.64
N LYS A 455 -0.12 -18.87 -24.71
CA LYS A 455 0.11 -17.86 -23.67
C LYS A 455 -0.68 -18.18 -22.40
N THR A 456 -1.92 -18.63 -22.53
CA THR A 456 -2.76 -19.08 -21.41
C THR A 456 -2.08 -20.23 -20.67
N LYS A 457 -1.55 -21.23 -21.39
CA LYS A 457 -0.82 -22.35 -20.80
C LYS A 457 0.47 -21.89 -20.11
N GLU A 458 1.28 -21.04 -20.77
CA GLU A 458 2.53 -20.48 -20.20
C GLU A 458 2.25 -19.82 -18.84
N LEU A 459 1.27 -18.91 -18.80
CA LEU A 459 0.98 -18.16 -17.58
C LEU A 459 0.34 -19.04 -16.49
N THR A 460 -0.48 -20.02 -16.87
CA THR A 460 -1.04 -20.99 -15.91
C THR A 460 0.04 -21.84 -15.27
N GLN A 461 1.02 -22.32 -16.06
CA GLN A 461 2.17 -23.08 -15.56
C GLN A 461 3.02 -22.24 -14.60
N LEU A 462 3.27 -20.97 -14.96
CA LEU A 462 4.05 -20.06 -14.13
C LEU A 462 3.32 -19.75 -12.81
N LEU A 463 2.00 -19.52 -12.85
CA LEU A 463 1.17 -19.32 -11.68
C LEU A 463 1.20 -20.56 -10.77
N LYS A 464 0.93 -21.76 -11.33
CA LYS A 464 0.97 -23.04 -10.58
C LYS A 464 2.31 -23.21 -9.88
N LYS A 465 3.41 -23.03 -10.61
CA LYS A 465 4.76 -23.14 -10.06
C LYS A 465 4.99 -22.13 -8.92
N TYR A 466 4.64 -20.87 -9.13
CA TYR A 466 4.84 -19.82 -8.11
C TYR A 466 4.08 -20.11 -6.83
N LEU A 467 2.81 -20.53 -6.92
CA LEU A 467 2.00 -20.86 -5.74
C LEU A 467 2.56 -22.08 -5.01
N ALA A 468 3.03 -23.09 -5.73
CA ALA A 468 3.63 -24.29 -5.14
C ALA A 468 4.98 -23.98 -4.45
N ASP A 469 5.86 -23.22 -5.11
CA ASP A 469 7.18 -22.85 -4.57
C ASP A 469 7.06 -22.02 -3.27
N ASN A 470 5.96 -21.27 -3.10
CA ASN A 470 5.70 -20.42 -1.94
C ASN A 470 4.76 -21.07 -0.91
N TYR A 471 4.39 -22.33 -1.07
CA TYR A 471 3.46 -23.03 -0.18
C TYR A 471 2.16 -22.24 0.06
N ALA A 472 1.65 -21.60 -0.99
CA ALA A 472 0.51 -20.70 -0.91
C ALA A 472 -0.72 -21.39 -0.29
N PRO A 473 -1.46 -20.72 0.62
CA PRO A 473 -2.70 -21.26 1.18
C PRO A 473 -3.71 -21.53 0.06
N MET A 474 -4.17 -22.77 -0.05
CA MET A 474 -5.17 -23.18 -1.05
C MET A 474 -6.46 -23.65 -0.37
N PRO A 475 -7.64 -23.40 -0.95
CA PRO A 475 -8.90 -23.90 -0.40
C PRO A 475 -8.98 -25.42 -0.52
N ILE A 476 -9.81 -26.03 0.33
CA ILE A 476 -10.07 -27.49 0.34
C ILE A 476 -11.49 -27.71 -0.16
N ASP A 477 -11.66 -28.48 -1.22
CA ASP A 477 -12.97 -28.83 -1.75
C ASP A 477 -13.73 -29.73 -0.74
N LYS A 478 -14.91 -29.30 -0.33
CA LYS A 478 -15.72 -30.02 0.69
C LYS A 478 -16.21 -31.39 0.23
N LYS A 479 -16.44 -31.53 -1.08
CA LYS A 479 -16.99 -32.77 -1.65
C LYS A 479 -15.92 -33.85 -1.75
N THR A 480 -14.70 -33.48 -2.09
CA THR A 480 -13.60 -34.43 -2.28
C THR A 480 -12.65 -34.51 -1.09
N GLY A 481 -12.62 -33.51 -0.23
CA GLY A 481 -11.65 -33.41 0.87
C GLY A 481 -10.23 -33.06 0.39
N LEU A 482 -10.04 -32.77 -0.89
CA LEU A 482 -8.72 -32.52 -1.49
C LEU A 482 -8.46 -31.01 -1.59
N VAL A 483 -7.18 -30.66 -1.52
CA VAL A 483 -6.69 -29.30 -1.81
C VAL A 483 -6.94 -29.00 -3.29
N VAL A 484 -7.45 -27.80 -3.57
CA VAL A 484 -7.69 -27.34 -4.95
C VAL A 484 -6.37 -27.17 -5.68
N GLU A 485 -6.26 -27.72 -6.87
CA GLU A 485 -5.07 -27.60 -7.72
C GLU A 485 -5.29 -26.68 -8.91
N ILE A 486 -4.22 -25.98 -9.33
CA ILE A 486 -4.21 -25.24 -10.60
C ILE A 486 -4.10 -26.23 -11.76
N LEU A 487 -5.13 -26.30 -12.60
CA LEU A 487 -5.18 -27.16 -13.79
C LEU A 487 -4.61 -26.42 -15.01
N ILE A 488 -3.68 -27.08 -15.70
CA ILE A 488 -2.98 -26.48 -16.85
C ILE A 488 -3.81 -26.63 -18.15
N ASN A 489 -4.54 -27.72 -18.28
CA ASN A 489 -5.33 -28.04 -19.49
C ASN A 489 -6.69 -27.41 -19.46
#